data_b5822a16f50f24c250a2dadd2725ebcd
#
_entry.id   b5822a16f50f24c250a2dadd2725ebcd
#
_cell.length_a   1.000
_cell.length_b   1.000
_cell.length_c   1.000
_cell.angle_alpha   90.00
_cell.angle_beta   90.00
_cell.angle_gamma   90.00
#
_symmetry.space_group_name_H-M   'P 1'
#
loop_
_entity.id
_entity.type
_entity.pdbx_description
1 polymer ?
#
loop_
_entity_poly.entity_id
_entity_poly.type
_entity_poly.pdbx_seq_one_letter_code
_entity_poly.pdbx_strand_id
1 'polypeptide(L)'
;MHFETTAADEPAAARGAVAIITNRRGELLLHLRDDIPAIAWPGHWSLLGGGCDPGEAPGAAIVRELDEEASLTAESLTELFETRDEHGSGQIITFFAAPWDGDETRLPLSEGVKLQFFAPEHIDMLTIPPFIRDGIHRHLAARPS
;
A
#
# COMPACT_ATOMS: atom_id res chain seq x y z
N MET A 1 -12.84 -34.41 -15.98
CA MET A 1 -12.38 -34.04 -15.72
C MET A 1 -12.00 -33.54 -15.11
N HIS A 2 -12.27 -33.09 -14.95
CA HIS A 2 -11.84 -32.50 -14.48
C HIS A 2 -11.26 -32.08 -14.18
N PHE A 3 -11.00 -31.98 -14.49
CA PHE A 3 -10.35 -31.47 -14.25
C PHE A 3 -10.02 -30.67 -14.37
N GLU A 4 -10.19 -30.48 -14.78
CA GLU A 4 -10.02 -29.65 -14.88
C GLU A 4 -9.52 -28.73 -14.58
N THR A 5 -9.16 -28.64 -14.81
CA THR A 5 -8.77 -27.85 -14.46
C THR A 5 -8.19 -27.35 -13.68
N THR A 6 -7.26 -27.57 -14.44
CA THR A 6 -6.81 -27.30 -13.09
C THR A 6 -6.40 -25.86 -12.90
N ALA A 7 -5.89 -25.27 -13.93
CA ALA A 7 -5.60 -23.82 -13.90
C ALA A 7 -6.85 -23.02 -13.60
N ALA A 8 -7.98 -23.47 -14.07
CA ALA A 8 -9.24 -22.79 -13.80
C ALA A 8 -9.67 -22.93 -12.35
N ASP A 9 -9.25 -24.02 -11.69
CA ASP A 9 -9.65 -24.28 -10.31
C ASP A 9 -8.64 -23.74 -9.30
N GLU A 10 -7.45 -23.39 -9.74
CA GLU A 10 -6.48 -22.77 -8.86
C GLU A 10 -6.94 -21.37 -8.51
N PRO A 11 -6.89 -21.00 -7.23
CA PRO A 11 -7.22 -19.64 -6.88
C PRO A 11 -6.25 -18.69 -7.57
N ALA A 12 -6.77 -17.60 -8.11
CA ALA A 12 -5.91 -16.55 -8.61
C ALA A 12 -4.97 -16.12 -7.50
N ALA A 13 -3.76 -15.72 -7.84
CA ALA A 13 -2.86 -15.16 -6.84
C ALA A 13 -3.58 -14.06 -6.09
N ALA A 14 -3.46 -14.07 -4.77
CA ALA A 14 -4.08 -13.04 -3.96
C ALA A 14 -3.52 -11.68 -4.36
N ARG A 15 -4.38 -10.68 -4.39
CA ARG A 15 -4.01 -9.33 -4.82
C ARG A 15 -4.27 -8.33 -3.73
N GLY A 16 -3.50 -7.26 -3.77
CA GLY A 16 -3.68 -6.13 -2.87
C GLY A 16 -3.37 -4.83 -3.58
N ALA A 17 -3.61 -3.74 -2.89
CA ALA A 17 -3.37 -2.40 -3.41
C ALA A 17 -2.84 -1.51 -2.31
N VAL A 18 -1.86 -0.67 -2.64
CA VAL A 18 -1.29 0.31 -1.71
C VAL A 18 -1.21 1.66 -2.41
N ALA A 19 -1.16 2.74 -1.61
CA ALA A 19 -1.12 4.09 -2.15
C ALA A 19 0.08 4.86 -1.65
N ILE A 20 0.83 5.45 -2.58
CA ILE A 20 1.87 6.42 -2.29
C ILE A 20 1.18 7.78 -2.26
N ILE A 21 0.99 8.31 -1.06
CA ILE A 21 0.28 9.57 -0.85
C ILE A 21 1.31 10.63 -0.52
N THR A 22 1.28 11.73 -1.29
CA THR A 22 2.25 12.81 -1.11
C THR A 22 1.53 14.12 -0.88
N ASN A 23 2.15 14.99 -0.06
CA ASN A 23 1.64 16.32 0.18
C ASN A 23 2.39 17.33 -0.70
N ARG A 24 2.08 18.63 -0.56
CA ARG A 24 2.69 19.68 -1.37
C ARG A 24 4.18 19.81 -1.16
N ARG A 25 4.69 19.38 -0.01
CA ARG A 25 6.12 19.42 0.27
C ARG A 25 6.85 18.21 -0.30
N GLY A 26 6.15 17.30 -0.96
CA GLY A 26 6.76 16.09 -1.51
C GLY A 26 7.03 15.02 -0.47
N GLU A 27 6.48 15.17 0.73
CA GLU A 27 6.61 14.14 1.76
C GLU A 27 5.64 13.00 1.49
N LEU A 28 6.02 11.79 1.93
CA LEU A 28 5.25 10.59 1.72
C LEU A 28 4.58 10.16 3.02
N LEU A 29 3.32 9.78 2.93
CA LEU A 29 2.54 9.33 4.08
C LEU A 29 2.79 7.85 4.31
N LEU A 30 3.34 7.51 5.46
CA LEU A 30 3.59 6.13 5.84
C LEU A 30 2.78 5.76 7.07
N HIS A 31 2.52 4.46 7.19
CA HIS A 31 1.71 3.84 8.22
C HIS A 31 2.59 2.88 9.01
N LEU A 32 2.71 3.09 10.31
CA LEU A 32 3.45 2.17 11.17
C LEU A 32 2.54 1.02 11.56
N ARG A 33 2.88 -0.18 11.12
CA ARG A 33 2.09 -1.39 11.37
C ARG A 33 2.27 -1.85 12.82
N ASP A 34 1.24 -2.50 13.35
CA ASP A 34 1.31 -3.10 14.68
C ASP A 34 2.44 -4.12 14.74
N ASP A 35 3.08 -4.22 15.90
CA ASP A 35 4.18 -5.17 16.09
C ASP A 35 3.65 -6.44 16.76
N ILE A 36 2.84 -7.19 15.99
CA ILE A 36 2.25 -8.46 16.46
C ILE A 36 2.52 -9.54 15.43
N PRO A 37 2.75 -10.78 15.86
CA PRO A 37 3.15 -11.85 14.92
C PRO A 37 2.05 -12.30 13.97
N ALA A 38 0.80 -11.94 14.22
CA ALA A 38 -0.32 -12.40 13.42
C ALA A 38 -0.46 -11.71 12.08
N ILE A 39 0.25 -10.60 11.85
CA ILE A 39 0.13 -9.83 10.61
C ILE A 39 1.43 -9.88 9.81
N ALA A 40 1.32 -9.57 8.51
CA ALA A 40 2.50 -9.46 7.66
C ALA A 40 3.29 -8.21 8.03
N TRP A 41 4.61 -8.33 8.03
CA TRP A 41 5.54 -7.22 8.25
C TRP A 41 5.25 -6.45 9.55
N PRO A 42 5.22 -7.13 10.71
CA PRO A 42 4.91 -6.44 11.97
C PRO A 42 5.98 -5.40 12.31
N GLY A 43 5.54 -4.28 12.86
CA GLY A 43 6.45 -3.23 13.29
C GLY A 43 7.14 -2.45 12.19
N HIS A 44 6.80 -2.71 10.93
CA HIS A 44 7.37 -2.00 9.80
C HIS A 44 6.53 -0.78 9.42
N TRP A 45 7.20 0.23 8.87
CA TRP A 45 6.50 1.30 8.18
C TRP A 45 6.11 0.81 6.79
N SER A 46 4.91 1.16 6.34
CA SER A 46 4.42 0.74 5.04
C SER A 46 3.49 1.80 4.48
N LEU A 47 2.86 1.50 3.35
CA LEU A 47 1.86 2.35 2.75
C LEU A 47 0.47 1.91 3.20
N LEU A 48 -0.48 2.83 3.22
CA LEU A 48 -1.88 2.47 3.44
C LEU A 48 -2.37 1.61 2.28
N GLY A 49 -3.20 0.64 2.59
CA GLY A 49 -3.76 -0.26 1.61
C GLY A 49 -4.08 -1.61 2.23
N GLY A 50 -4.43 -2.56 1.42
CA GLY A 50 -4.75 -3.89 1.90
C GLY A 50 -5.15 -4.81 0.77
N GLY A 51 -5.70 -5.97 1.12
CA GLY A 51 -6.09 -6.98 0.17
C GLY A 51 -7.35 -6.64 -0.60
N CYS A 52 -7.39 -7.08 -1.84
CA CYS A 52 -8.61 -6.99 -2.65
C CYS A 52 -9.59 -8.07 -2.20
N ASP A 53 -10.86 -7.73 -2.17
CA ASP A 53 -11.91 -8.73 -1.96
C ASP A 53 -12.06 -9.57 -3.24
N PRO A 54 -12.65 -10.76 -3.14
CA PRO A 54 -12.88 -11.58 -4.34
C PRO A 54 -13.62 -10.79 -5.42
N GLY A 55 -13.05 -10.75 -6.61
CA GLY A 55 -13.62 -10.02 -7.73
C GLY A 55 -13.45 -8.52 -7.70
N GLU A 56 -12.78 -7.99 -6.67
CA GLU A 56 -12.57 -6.55 -6.55
C GLU A 56 -11.34 -6.13 -7.34
N ALA A 57 -11.48 -5.09 -8.16
CA ALA A 57 -10.34 -4.51 -8.87
C ALA A 57 -9.44 -3.74 -7.90
N PRO A 58 -8.13 -3.69 -8.15
CA PRO A 58 -7.22 -2.94 -7.27
C PRO A 58 -7.62 -1.49 -7.06
N GLY A 59 -8.12 -0.81 -8.09
CA GLY A 59 -8.57 0.58 -7.97
C GLY A 59 -9.72 0.75 -7.00
N ALA A 60 -10.67 -0.19 -6.99
CA ALA A 60 -11.76 -0.17 -6.02
C ALA A 60 -11.26 -0.52 -4.62
N ALA A 61 -10.34 -1.48 -4.55
CA ALA A 61 -9.77 -1.91 -3.28
C ALA A 61 -9.06 -0.77 -2.57
N ILE A 62 -8.24 0.01 -3.29
CA ILE A 62 -7.49 1.09 -2.66
C ILE A 62 -8.42 2.19 -2.13
N VAL A 63 -9.49 2.51 -2.86
CA VAL A 63 -10.46 3.50 -2.38
C VAL A 63 -11.10 3.01 -1.09
N ARG A 64 -11.54 1.76 -1.06
CA ARG A 64 -12.17 1.16 0.10
C ARG A 64 -11.21 1.09 1.30
N GLU A 65 -9.98 0.63 1.06
CA GLU A 65 -8.98 0.47 2.12
C GLU A 65 -8.60 1.81 2.75
N LEU A 66 -8.41 2.85 1.94
CA LEU A 66 -8.11 4.18 2.48
C LEU A 66 -9.23 4.68 3.37
N ASP A 67 -10.48 4.43 2.98
CA ASP A 67 -11.61 4.83 3.78
C ASP A 67 -11.71 4.01 5.07
N GLU A 68 -11.56 2.69 4.96
CA GLU A 68 -11.68 1.80 6.13
C GLU A 68 -10.57 2.02 7.13
N GLU A 69 -9.34 2.19 6.67
CA GLU A 69 -8.20 2.30 7.56
C GLU A 69 -8.06 3.67 8.20
N ALA A 70 -8.36 4.72 7.48
CA ALA A 70 -8.04 6.07 7.94
C ALA A 70 -9.12 7.11 7.61
N SER A 71 -10.26 6.71 7.06
CA SER A 71 -11.29 7.63 6.59
C SER A 71 -10.72 8.66 5.62
N LEU A 72 -9.76 8.25 4.80
CA LEU A 72 -9.07 9.12 3.87
C LEU A 72 -9.68 8.97 2.48
N THR A 73 -10.11 10.08 1.90
CA THR A 73 -10.60 10.12 0.53
C THR A 73 -9.57 10.86 -0.32
N ALA A 74 -9.00 10.16 -1.30
CA ALA A 74 -8.07 10.78 -2.23
C ALA A 74 -8.85 11.29 -3.43
N GLU A 75 -8.56 12.53 -3.87
CA GLU A 75 -9.28 13.15 -4.98
C GLU A 75 -8.94 12.53 -6.32
N SER A 76 -7.70 12.06 -6.48
CA SER A 76 -7.30 11.38 -7.69
C SER A 76 -6.29 10.29 -7.36
N LEU A 77 -6.51 9.11 -7.91
CA LEU A 77 -5.62 7.97 -7.74
C LEU A 77 -5.12 7.56 -9.11
N THR A 78 -3.80 7.52 -9.27
CA THR A 78 -3.17 7.11 -10.51
C THR A 78 -2.53 5.75 -10.30
N GLU A 79 -2.91 4.78 -11.11
CA GLU A 79 -2.29 3.46 -11.05
C GLU A 79 -0.88 3.54 -11.61
N LEU A 80 0.08 2.96 -10.90
CA LEU A 80 1.50 3.04 -11.25
C LEU A 80 2.04 1.74 -11.81
N PHE A 81 2.11 0.69 -10.99
CA PHE A 81 2.70 -0.58 -11.38
C PHE A 81 2.32 -1.65 -10.38
N GLU A 82 2.64 -2.91 -10.72
CA GLU A 82 2.45 -4.06 -9.83
C GLU A 82 3.80 -4.60 -9.42
N THR A 83 3.85 -5.20 -8.23
CA THR A 83 4.99 -5.97 -7.77
C THR A 83 4.48 -7.09 -6.88
N ARG A 84 5.37 -8.00 -6.50
CA ARG A 84 5.00 -9.13 -5.65
C ARG A 84 5.68 -9.00 -4.30
N ASP A 85 4.93 -9.23 -3.22
CA ASP A 85 5.47 -9.30 -1.88
C ASP A 85 6.07 -10.70 -1.67
N GLU A 86 7.25 -10.93 -2.23
CA GLU A 86 7.87 -12.27 -2.28
C GLU A 86 8.27 -12.79 -0.91
N HIS A 87 8.59 -11.90 0.03
CA HIS A 87 9.10 -12.29 1.34
C HIS A 87 8.06 -12.12 2.45
N GLY A 88 6.82 -11.82 2.09
CA GLY A 88 5.75 -11.63 3.06
C GLY A 88 4.51 -12.42 2.65
N SER A 89 3.48 -11.72 2.21
CA SER A 89 2.18 -12.32 1.93
C SER A 89 2.15 -13.16 0.65
N GLY A 90 3.10 -12.94 -0.26
CA GLY A 90 3.08 -13.56 -1.59
C GLY A 90 2.10 -12.91 -2.55
N GLN A 91 1.42 -11.86 -2.12
CA GLN A 91 0.41 -11.19 -2.93
C GLN A 91 1.03 -10.36 -4.05
N ILE A 92 0.25 -10.20 -5.12
CA ILE A 92 0.58 -9.24 -6.17
C ILE A 92 -0.04 -7.91 -5.74
N ILE A 93 0.80 -6.89 -5.61
CA ILE A 93 0.41 -5.59 -5.06
C ILE A 93 0.43 -4.54 -6.16
N THR A 94 -0.69 -3.86 -6.35
CA THR A 94 -0.78 -2.73 -7.28
C THR A 94 -0.53 -1.43 -6.51
N PHE A 95 0.40 -0.63 -7.01
CA PHE A 95 0.73 0.67 -6.40
C PHE A 95 -0.04 1.78 -7.09
N PHE A 96 -0.56 2.68 -6.28
CA PHE A 96 -1.24 3.89 -6.74
C PHE A 96 -0.55 5.12 -6.16
N ALA A 97 -0.71 6.26 -6.81
CA ALA A 97 -0.23 7.53 -6.29
C ALA A 97 -1.38 8.51 -6.19
N ALA A 98 -1.37 9.33 -5.15
CA ALA A 98 -2.41 10.34 -4.94
C ALA A 98 -1.87 11.51 -4.13
N PRO A 99 -2.31 12.74 -4.44
CA PRO A 99 -1.99 13.89 -3.59
C PRO A 99 -2.98 13.98 -2.43
N TRP A 100 -2.49 14.44 -1.29
CA TRP A 100 -3.35 14.71 -0.14
C TRP A 100 -2.60 15.65 0.80
N ASP A 101 -3.22 16.78 1.16
CA ASP A 101 -2.58 17.83 1.93
C ASP A 101 -3.20 18.05 3.31
N GLY A 102 -3.94 17.07 3.81
CA GLY A 102 -4.56 17.17 5.12
C GLY A 102 -3.59 16.96 6.27
N ASP A 103 -4.12 16.98 7.47
CA ASP A 103 -3.37 16.74 8.71
C ASP A 103 -3.51 15.26 9.06
N GLU A 104 -2.44 14.51 8.88
CA GLU A 104 -2.46 13.05 9.12
C GLU A 104 -2.73 12.71 10.59
N THR A 105 -2.42 13.62 11.51
CA THR A 105 -2.65 13.36 12.93
C THR A 105 -4.12 13.36 13.29
N ARG A 106 -4.97 13.86 12.39
CA ARG A 106 -6.41 13.91 12.61
C ARG A 106 -7.16 12.75 11.97
N LEU A 107 -6.48 11.93 11.18
CA LEU A 107 -7.11 10.78 10.56
C LEU A 107 -7.36 9.71 11.62
N PRO A 108 -8.60 9.16 11.70
CA PRO A 108 -8.87 8.04 12.61
C PRO A 108 -8.24 6.79 12.02
N LEU A 109 -7.35 6.16 12.77
CA LEU A 109 -6.63 4.98 12.30
C LEU A 109 -7.26 3.74 12.93
N SER A 110 -7.83 2.86 12.10
CA SER A 110 -8.51 1.66 12.59
C SER A 110 -7.54 0.54 12.94
N GLU A 111 -6.36 0.53 12.30
CA GLU A 111 -5.33 -0.48 12.53
C GLU A 111 -3.97 0.20 12.52
N GLY A 112 -3.00 -0.42 13.18
CA GLY A 112 -1.66 0.10 13.21
C GLY A 112 -1.45 1.13 14.30
N VAL A 113 -0.24 1.69 14.37
CA VAL A 113 0.17 2.55 15.46
C VAL A 113 -0.06 4.01 15.15
N LYS A 114 0.36 4.45 13.96
CA LYS A 114 0.22 5.86 13.58
C LYS A 114 0.49 6.08 12.08
N LEU A 115 0.12 7.25 11.61
CA LEU A 115 0.45 7.77 10.28
C LEU A 115 1.41 8.93 10.44
N GLN A 116 2.36 9.07 9.53
CA GLN A 116 3.30 10.17 9.56
C GLN A 116 3.84 10.44 8.16
N PHE A 117 3.98 11.72 7.82
CA PHE A 117 4.66 12.12 6.59
C PHE A 117 6.16 12.13 6.79
N PHE A 118 6.89 11.64 5.80
CA PHE A 118 8.35 11.63 5.81
C PHE A 118 8.88 12.24 4.51
N ALA A 119 9.94 13.03 4.64
CA ALA A 119 10.65 13.52 3.47
C ALA A 119 11.28 12.34 2.72
N PRO A 120 11.38 12.39 1.37
CA PRO A 120 11.95 11.28 0.60
C PRO A 120 13.32 10.83 1.08
N GLU A 121 14.17 11.76 1.51
CA GLU A 121 15.51 11.43 1.96
C GLU A 121 15.54 10.64 3.27
N HIS A 122 14.44 10.60 4.01
CA HIS A 122 14.36 9.84 5.26
C HIS A 122 13.86 8.41 5.06
N ILE A 123 13.38 8.06 3.89
CA ILE A 123 12.76 6.75 3.64
C ILE A 123 13.73 5.60 3.93
N ASP A 124 14.99 5.75 3.54
CA ASP A 124 15.97 4.68 3.71
C ASP A 124 16.43 4.48 5.16
N MET A 125 16.04 5.39 6.04
CA MET A 125 16.33 5.28 7.47
C MET A 125 15.26 4.48 8.22
N LEU A 126 14.18 4.15 7.56
CA LEU A 126 13.04 3.45 8.16
C LEU A 126 13.09 1.97 7.86
N THR A 127 12.48 1.18 8.75
CA THR A 127 12.30 -0.25 8.52
C THR A 127 11.03 -0.41 7.70
N ILE A 128 11.20 -0.76 6.42
CA ILE A 128 10.12 -0.84 5.44
C ILE A 128 10.23 -2.18 4.71
N PRO A 129 9.12 -2.87 4.41
CA PRO A 129 9.19 -4.10 3.61
C PRO A 129 9.90 -3.83 2.29
N PRO A 130 10.77 -4.75 1.83
CA PRO A 130 11.56 -4.53 0.61
C PRO A 130 10.73 -4.14 -0.61
N PHE A 131 9.60 -4.80 -0.83
CA PHE A 131 8.78 -4.50 -2.01
C PHE A 131 8.16 -3.09 -1.94
N ILE A 132 7.85 -2.61 -0.74
CA ILE A 132 7.32 -1.26 -0.54
C ILE A 132 8.44 -0.24 -0.78
N ARG A 133 9.62 -0.48 -0.21
CA ARG A 133 10.77 0.42 -0.40
C ARG A 133 11.12 0.53 -1.88
N ASP A 134 11.18 -0.61 -2.56
CA ASP A 134 11.51 -0.62 -3.99
C ASP A 134 10.46 0.12 -4.80
N GLY A 135 9.18 -0.04 -4.46
CA GLY A 135 8.10 0.66 -5.12
C GLY A 135 8.18 2.16 -4.91
N ILE A 136 8.49 2.59 -3.68
CA ILE A 136 8.66 4.01 -3.39
C ILE A 136 9.84 4.59 -4.20
N HIS A 137 10.98 3.90 -4.19
CA HIS A 137 12.16 4.35 -4.96
C HIS A 137 11.86 4.43 -6.45
N ARG A 138 11.15 3.44 -6.98
CA ARG A 138 10.77 3.42 -8.39
C ARG A 138 9.89 4.62 -8.74
N HIS A 139 8.93 4.93 -7.87
CA HIS A 139 8.05 6.07 -8.08
C HIS A 139 8.83 7.39 -8.02
N LEU A 140 9.70 7.54 -7.02
CA LEU A 140 10.48 8.77 -6.86
C LEU A 140 11.44 8.97 -8.04
N ALA A 141 12.04 7.90 -8.54
CA ALA A 141 12.96 7.98 -9.68
C ALA A 141 12.25 8.37 -10.97
N ALA A 142 10.97 8.05 -11.10
CA ALA A 142 10.19 8.36 -12.30
C ALA A 142 9.59 9.76 -12.28
N ARG A 143 9.65 10.47 -11.15
CA ARG A 143 9.07 11.82 -11.04
C ARG A 143 9.97 12.82 -11.76
N PRO A 144 9.38 13.80 -12.46
CA PRO A 144 10.18 14.87 -13.03
C PRO A 144 10.81 15.69 -11.92
N SER A 145 12.01 16.17 -12.18
CA SER A 145 12.77 16.99 -11.23
C SER A 145 12.14 18.37 -11.08
#